data_6aff3fa3bebde89d3434a2d248da1adb
#
_entry.id   6aff3fa3bebde89d3434a2d248da1adb
#
_cell.length_a   1.000
_cell.length_b   1.000
_cell.length_c   1.000
_cell.angle_alpha   90.00
_cell.angle_beta   90.00
_cell.angle_gamma   90.00
#
_symmetry.space_group_name_H-M   'P 1'
#
loop_
_entity.id
_entity.type
_entity.pdbx_description
1 polymer ?
#
loop_
_entity_poly.entity_id
_entity_poly.type
_entity_poly.pdbx_seq_one_letter_code
_entity_poly.pdbx_strand_id
1 'polypeptide(L)'
;MNIIIPIGGVVERFTIENYTLPKPLIPVLGRPMIYRLISSLSISSDDNIRIIYNSSLIKYNFEELIKFWFPKLSFSFVSLPKQTKGPTETLKFGIRDLDLSQECLLLDCDTFYEKNILELYRNVKNKNCIFYFNTTDPNPIYSYVKLNDNDVVVDIAEKLKISDNANVGAYGFRNGHLLSYYINNMKATYVSEVYKKMLKTDEKIHGVCIDNFHCVGTPLQLKSYCNRFRNKSEPLRICFDLDNTLVTYPDIIGDYTTVRPITRNIEFLKLLKSLGHYIIIYTARRMKTHKGNVGAILADVGQITINTLKKYEIKYDELHFGKPHANYYIDDLAVNPYVSLYESTGFYNTITKSRTFNDLSFTENQVTKTTNNTGEIHWYNNIPENIKDLFPEVYSLKDNTITMENIDGVSYSHLLISEQLKINDIDVLMNNLNKLHDLKEKFIQNIYSVYSRKLTERFINYNDLYKTLDLQELYHKINSKLKSYEKSKKGLEGVIHGDPVFTNIIKTETSIKFIDMRGKIDRETIHGDIYYDYAKIYQSLLGYDFILNDIQINYEYLKTLREYFEIKYLGTYKYREKIIFIDDLKILTASLYLSFLPLHEYDKNKFSKYINIIKELI
;
A
#
# COMPACT_ATOMS: atom_id res chain seq x y z
N MET A 1 -11.20 33.30 -11.95
CA MET A 1 -9.99 32.71 -12.54
C MET A 1 -10.30 31.37 -13.22
N ASN A 2 -9.43 30.89 -14.10
CA ASN A 2 -9.56 29.57 -14.69
C ASN A 2 -8.79 28.52 -13.90
N ILE A 3 -9.45 27.52 -13.36
CA ILE A 3 -8.85 26.32 -12.73
C ILE A 3 -8.84 25.24 -13.79
N ILE A 4 -7.66 24.80 -14.24
CA ILE A 4 -7.53 23.89 -15.38
C ILE A 4 -7.01 22.55 -14.90
N ILE A 5 -7.77 21.47 -15.18
CA ILE A 5 -7.43 20.09 -14.80
C ILE A 5 -7.23 19.26 -16.07
N PRO A 6 -5.96 19.07 -16.53
CA PRO A 6 -5.66 18.33 -17.75
C PRO A 6 -5.55 16.83 -17.49
N ILE A 7 -6.54 16.05 -17.91
CA ILE A 7 -6.61 14.58 -17.76
C ILE A 7 -6.70 13.85 -19.12
N GLY A 8 -5.97 14.36 -20.11
CA GLY A 8 -5.99 13.83 -21.49
C GLY A 8 -5.11 12.59 -21.73
N GLY A 9 -4.23 12.25 -20.80
CA GLY A 9 -3.31 11.11 -20.92
C GLY A 9 -3.90 9.81 -20.37
N VAL A 10 -3.42 8.66 -20.89
CA VAL A 10 -3.66 7.35 -20.25
C VAL A 10 -2.54 7.09 -19.26
N VAL A 11 -2.89 6.60 -18.08
CA VAL A 11 -1.91 6.31 -17.02
C VAL A 11 -1.64 4.82 -16.99
N GLU A 12 -0.58 4.39 -17.68
CA GLU A 12 -0.17 2.99 -17.79
C GLU A 12 0.09 2.33 -16.41
N ARG A 13 0.59 3.10 -15.43
CA ARG A 13 0.94 2.59 -14.09
C ARG A 13 -0.22 1.90 -13.38
N PHE A 14 -1.44 2.44 -13.46
CA PHE A 14 -2.63 1.84 -12.86
C PHE A 14 -3.13 0.63 -13.66
N THR A 15 -3.06 0.69 -14.98
CA THR A 15 -3.47 -0.41 -15.87
C THR A 15 -2.58 -1.65 -15.67
N ILE A 16 -1.27 -1.46 -15.49
CA ILE A 16 -0.31 -2.54 -15.22
C ILE A 16 -0.64 -3.28 -13.90
N GLU A 17 -1.24 -2.59 -12.93
CA GLU A 17 -1.66 -3.16 -11.65
C GLU A 17 -3.16 -3.53 -11.61
N ASN A 18 -3.75 -3.80 -12.78
CA ASN A 18 -5.12 -4.32 -12.93
C ASN A 18 -6.25 -3.38 -12.47
N TYR A 19 -6.00 -2.07 -12.33
CA TYR A 19 -7.09 -1.12 -12.14
C TYR A 19 -7.91 -1.01 -13.43
N THR A 20 -9.20 -1.27 -13.33
CA THR A 20 -10.11 -1.32 -14.49
C THR A 20 -10.71 0.04 -14.84
N LEU A 21 -10.77 0.96 -13.88
CA LEU A 21 -11.30 2.30 -14.06
C LEU A 21 -10.21 3.26 -14.56
N PRO A 22 -10.57 4.26 -15.38
CA PRO A 22 -9.67 5.36 -15.71
C PRO A 22 -9.23 6.11 -14.44
N LYS A 23 -7.99 6.61 -14.43
CA LYS A 23 -7.38 7.25 -13.25
C LYS A 23 -8.29 8.25 -12.52
N PRO A 24 -8.97 9.21 -13.17
CA PRO A 24 -9.83 10.16 -12.47
C PRO A 24 -10.99 9.53 -11.71
N LEU A 25 -11.42 8.33 -12.13
CA LEU A 25 -12.55 7.58 -11.55
C LEU A 25 -12.10 6.50 -10.57
N ILE A 26 -10.81 6.27 -10.38
CA ILE A 26 -10.30 5.31 -9.39
C ILE A 26 -10.77 5.74 -7.99
N PRO A 27 -11.37 4.83 -7.22
CA PRO A 27 -11.85 5.14 -5.88
C PRO A 27 -10.70 5.41 -4.90
N VAL A 28 -10.86 6.47 -4.13
CA VAL A 28 -10.03 6.89 -3.02
C VAL A 28 -10.92 7.00 -1.80
N LEU A 29 -10.86 6.04 -0.88
CA LEU A 29 -11.74 5.99 0.30
C LEU A 29 -13.23 6.13 -0.08
N GLY A 30 -13.67 5.34 -1.06
CA GLY A 30 -15.06 5.26 -1.51
C GLY A 30 -15.54 6.41 -2.41
N ARG A 31 -14.66 7.33 -2.81
CA ARG A 31 -15.00 8.43 -3.75
C ARG A 31 -13.99 8.49 -4.89
N PRO A 32 -14.39 8.82 -6.12
CA PRO A 32 -13.46 8.99 -7.25
C PRO A 32 -12.35 10.01 -6.97
N MET A 33 -11.15 9.77 -7.51
CA MET A 33 -9.99 10.64 -7.35
C MET A 33 -10.30 12.11 -7.70
N ILE A 34 -10.94 12.34 -8.84
CA ILE A 34 -11.36 13.69 -9.29
C ILE A 34 -12.36 14.34 -8.32
N TYR A 35 -13.26 13.55 -7.72
CA TYR A 35 -14.18 14.04 -6.68
C TYR A 35 -13.40 14.56 -5.48
N ARG A 36 -12.40 13.81 -5.01
CA ARG A 36 -11.56 14.20 -3.87
C ARG A 36 -10.81 15.49 -4.14
N LEU A 37 -10.20 15.65 -5.32
CA LEU A 37 -9.54 16.90 -5.68
C LEU A 37 -10.53 18.07 -5.63
N ILE A 38 -11.63 18.02 -6.39
CA ILE A 38 -12.56 19.15 -6.49
C ILE A 38 -13.17 19.50 -5.13
N SER A 39 -13.51 18.49 -4.31
CA SER A 39 -14.08 18.70 -2.96
C SER A 39 -13.09 19.32 -1.97
N SER A 40 -11.78 19.23 -2.22
CA SER A 40 -10.74 19.87 -1.38
C SER A 40 -10.48 21.35 -1.72
N LEU A 41 -11.05 21.86 -2.81
CA LEU A 41 -10.80 23.20 -3.31
C LEU A 41 -11.88 24.20 -2.81
N SER A 42 -11.47 25.37 -2.28
CA SER A 42 -12.38 26.48 -1.96
C SER A 42 -12.67 27.30 -3.21
N ILE A 43 -13.55 26.79 -4.05
CA ILE A 43 -13.94 27.37 -5.33
C ILE A 43 -14.95 28.49 -5.07
N SER A 44 -14.75 29.65 -5.67
CA SER A 44 -15.69 30.78 -5.63
C SER A 44 -16.62 30.79 -6.85
N SER A 45 -17.71 31.56 -6.76
CA SER A 45 -18.69 31.71 -7.86
C SER A 45 -18.09 32.25 -9.17
N ASP A 46 -17.00 33.00 -9.04
CA ASP A 46 -16.32 33.64 -10.18
C ASP A 46 -15.23 32.76 -10.80
N ASP A 47 -15.02 31.57 -10.25
CA ASP A 47 -14.06 30.61 -10.79
C ASP A 47 -14.72 29.74 -11.86
N ASN A 48 -13.99 29.47 -12.93
CA ASN A 48 -14.37 28.51 -13.95
C ASN A 48 -13.46 27.28 -13.90
N ILE A 49 -14.04 26.09 -13.74
CA ILE A 49 -13.27 24.83 -13.71
C ILE A 49 -13.28 24.24 -15.12
N ARG A 50 -12.14 24.27 -15.78
CA ARG A 50 -11.94 23.65 -17.09
C ARG A 50 -11.36 22.25 -16.91
N ILE A 51 -12.13 21.23 -17.31
CA ILE A 51 -11.66 19.83 -17.31
C ILE A 51 -11.42 19.40 -18.76
N ILE A 52 -10.17 19.01 -19.06
CA ILE A 52 -9.77 18.56 -20.40
C ILE A 52 -9.50 17.06 -20.32
N TYR A 53 -10.33 16.25 -20.93
CA TYR A 53 -10.33 14.82 -20.68
C TYR A 53 -10.31 13.97 -21.96
N ASN A 54 -9.84 12.73 -21.84
CA ASN A 54 -9.83 11.77 -22.94
C ASN A 54 -11.25 11.23 -23.19
N SER A 55 -11.65 11.08 -24.47
CA SER A 55 -12.97 10.58 -24.88
C SER A 55 -13.32 9.19 -24.33
N SER A 56 -12.35 8.41 -23.85
CA SER A 56 -12.60 7.14 -23.16
C SER A 56 -13.44 7.29 -21.87
N LEU A 57 -13.50 8.51 -21.30
CA LEU A 57 -14.33 8.82 -20.14
C LEU A 57 -15.82 9.03 -20.48
N ILE A 58 -16.17 9.27 -21.76
CA ILE A 58 -17.56 9.52 -22.20
C ILE A 58 -18.46 8.34 -21.83
N LYS A 59 -18.00 7.10 -21.99
CA LYS A 59 -18.78 5.89 -21.67
C LYS A 59 -19.18 5.77 -20.18
N TYR A 60 -18.58 6.58 -19.31
CA TYR A 60 -18.90 6.64 -17.88
C TYR A 60 -19.84 7.83 -17.54
N ASN A 61 -20.41 8.52 -18.53
CA ASN A 61 -21.21 9.75 -18.35
C ASN A 61 -20.44 10.80 -17.52
N PHE A 62 -19.14 10.95 -17.77
CA PHE A 62 -18.19 11.66 -16.92
C PHE A 62 -18.60 13.11 -16.61
N GLU A 63 -19.02 13.88 -17.61
CA GLU A 63 -19.46 15.27 -17.41
C GLU A 63 -20.69 15.35 -16.51
N GLU A 64 -21.66 14.49 -16.75
CA GLU A 64 -22.90 14.45 -15.97
C GLU A 64 -22.64 14.01 -14.52
N LEU A 65 -21.73 13.08 -14.30
CA LEU A 65 -21.29 12.69 -12.96
C LEU A 65 -20.67 13.89 -12.20
N ILE A 66 -19.76 14.63 -12.83
CA ILE A 66 -19.14 15.80 -12.22
C ILE A 66 -20.18 16.86 -11.86
N LYS A 67 -21.09 17.19 -12.80
CA LYS A 67 -22.18 18.15 -12.55
C LYS A 67 -23.13 17.68 -11.45
N PHE A 68 -23.42 16.39 -11.41
CA PHE A 68 -24.27 15.79 -10.38
C PHE A 68 -23.63 15.89 -8.98
N TRP A 69 -22.31 15.63 -8.87
CA TRP A 69 -21.61 15.74 -7.59
C TRP A 69 -21.44 17.18 -7.11
N PHE A 70 -21.32 18.12 -8.03
CA PHE A 70 -21.04 19.53 -7.71
C PHE A 70 -22.01 20.49 -8.42
N PRO A 71 -23.33 20.43 -8.11
CA PRO A 71 -24.36 21.15 -8.88
C PRO A 71 -24.29 22.68 -8.73
N LYS A 72 -23.50 23.19 -7.79
CA LYS A 72 -23.35 24.63 -7.55
C LYS A 72 -22.08 25.22 -8.18
N LEU A 73 -21.22 24.40 -8.79
CA LEU A 73 -19.97 24.85 -9.38
C LEU A 73 -20.12 25.02 -10.89
N SER A 74 -19.35 25.97 -11.44
CA SER A 74 -19.29 26.21 -12.89
C SER A 74 -18.20 25.36 -13.54
N PHE A 75 -18.61 24.53 -14.50
CA PHE A 75 -17.70 23.66 -15.26
C PHE A 75 -17.74 23.94 -16.73
N SER A 76 -16.58 23.85 -17.35
CA SER A 76 -16.43 23.77 -18.79
C SER A 76 -15.59 22.54 -19.16
N PHE A 77 -16.05 21.79 -20.15
CA PHE A 77 -15.45 20.50 -20.51
C PHE A 77 -14.90 20.52 -21.92
N VAL A 78 -13.77 19.84 -22.15
CA VAL A 78 -13.23 19.57 -23.47
C VAL A 78 -12.87 18.09 -23.58
N SER A 79 -13.61 17.38 -24.42
CA SER A 79 -13.30 15.99 -24.74
C SER A 79 -12.28 15.90 -25.87
N LEU A 80 -11.20 15.15 -25.64
CA LEU A 80 -10.15 14.90 -26.63
C LEU A 80 -10.42 13.59 -27.35
N PRO A 81 -10.40 13.58 -28.71
CA PRO A 81 -10.76 12.39 -29.49
C PRO A 81 -9.73 11.25 -29.37
N LYS A 82 -8.52 11.56 -28.92
CA LYS A 82 -7.43 10.61 -28.72
C LYS A 82 -6.55 11.00 -27.56
N GLN A 83 -5.78 10.05 -27.08
CA GLN A 83 -4.75 10.26 -26.06
C GLN A 83 -3.70 11.27 -26.55
N THR A 84 -3.28 12.15 -25.63
CA THR A 84 -2.20 13.11 -25.84
C THR A 84 -0.86 12.57 -25.32
N LYS A 85 0.23 13.13 -25.86
CA LYS A 85 1.60 12.74 -25.46
C LYS A 85 2.01 13.27 -24.08
N GLY A 86 1.26 14.26 -23.56
CA GLY A 86 1.54 14.87 -22.28
C GLY A 86 0.63 16.07 -21.98
N PRO A 87 0.77 16.66 -20.77
CA PRO A 87 -0.11 17.75 -20.32
C PRO A 87 -0.07 18.99 -21.22
N THR A 88 1.07 19.34 -21.83
CA THR A 88 1.13 20.51 -22.74
C THR A 88 0.35 20.30 -24.02
N GLU A 89 0.32 19.09 -24.59
CA GLU A 89 -0.53 18.80 -25.74
C GLU A 89 -2.01 18.82 -25.36
N THR A 90 -2.36 18.29 -24.19
CA THR A 90 -3.71 18.38 -23.61
C THR A 90 -4.18 19.84 -23.53
N LEU A 91 -3.33 20.70 -22.99
CA LEU A 91 -3.61 22.13 -22.83
C LEU A 91 -3.81 22.85 -24.17
N LYS A 92 -3.00 22.53 -25.22
CA LYS A 92 -3.16 23.13 -26.56
C LYS A 92 -4.57 22.99 -27.12
N PHE A 93 -5.20 21.86 -26.88
CA PHE A 93 -6.57 21.62 -27.32
C PHE A 93 -7.61 22.22 -26.36
N GLY A 94 -7.35 22.18 -25.08
CA GLY A 94 -8.34 22.44 -24.05
C GLY A 94 -8.55 23.89 -23.65
N ILE A 95 -7.63 24.81 -24.03
CA ILE A 95 -7.74 26.24 -23.61
C ILE A 95 -8.27 27.16 -24.70
N ARG A 96 -8.65 26.64 -25.89
CA ARG A 96 -8.99 27.46 -27.06
C ARG A 96 -10.17 28.42 -26.85
N ASP A 97 -11.16 27.96 -26.08
CA ASP A 97 -12.40 28.70 -25.86
C ASP A 97 -12.47 29.30 -24.45
N LEU A 98 -11.32 29.37 -23.75
CA LEU A 98 -11.24 30.01 -22.44
C LEU A 98 -11.15 31.53 -22.57
N ASP A 99 -11.66 32.23 -21.56
CA ASP A 99 -11.30 33.64 -21.37
C ASP A 99 -9.82 33.73 -20.98
N LEU A 100 -8.99 34.02 -21.97
CA LEU A 100 -7.54 34.07 -21.81
C LEU A 100 -7.07 35.32 -21.05
N SER A 101 -7.94 36.28 -20.76
CA SER A 101 -7.61 37.44 -19.93
C SER A 101 -7.48 37.07 -18.44
N GLN A 102 -8.16 36.00 -18.03
CA GLN A 102 -8.19 35.54 -16.66
C GLN A 102 -6.89 34.82 -16.24
N GLU A 103 -6.58 34.90 -14.95
CA GLU A 103 -5.54 34.09 -14.31
C GLU A 103 -5.84 32.58 -14.49
N CYS A 104 -4.78 31.79 -14.64
CA CYS A 104 -4.91 30.36 -14.79
C CYS A 104 -4.11 29.61 -13.71
N LEU A 105 -4.75 28.64 -13.07
CA LEU A 105 -4.10 27.68 -12.18
C LEU A 105 -4.32 26.27 -12.75
N LEU A 106 -3.22 25.59 -13.10
CA LEU A 106 -3.24 24.20 -13.51
C LEU A 106 -3.05 23.31 -12.29
N LEU A 107 -3.86 22.24 -12.20
CA LEU A 107 -3.81 21.27 -11.12
C LEU A 107 -3.82 19.85 -11.69
N ASP A 108 -2.90 19.00 -11.22
CA ASP A 108 -2.94 17.57 -11.51
C ASP A 108 -4.09 16.90 -10.74
N CYS A 109 -4.80 15.97 -11.37
CA CYS A 109 -5.99 15.33 -10.77
C CYS A 109 -5.68 14.35 -9.63
N ASP A 110 -4.42 14.02 -9.44
CA ASP A 110 -3.91 13.03 -8.49
C ASP A 110 -3.13 13.65 -7.32
N THR A 111 -3.34 14.92 -7.05
CA THR A 111 -2.76 15.62 -5.90
C THR A 111 -3.86 16.26 -5.06
N PHE A 112 -3.88 15.94 -3.77
CA PHE A 112 -4.83 16.49 -2.81
C PHE A 112 -4.11 17.46 -1.87
N TYR A 113 -4.75 18.58 -1.58
CA TYR A 113 -4.18 19.67 -0.79
C TYR A 113 -4.94 19.84 0.53
N GLU A 114 -4.27 19.71 1.66
CA GLU A 114 -4.87 19.99 2.98
C GLU A 114 -5.00 21.50 3.20
N LYS A 115 -4.00 22.29 2.77
CA LYS A 115 -4.11 23.74 2.68
C LYS A 115 -4.75 24.10 1.35
N ASN A 116 -5.70 25.02 1.39
CA ASN A 116 -6.40 25.47 0.18
C ASN A 116 -5.44 26.12 -0.82
N ILE A 117 -5.06 25.38 -1.85
CA ILE A 117 -4.13 25.85 -2.88
C ILE A 117 -4.68 27.07 -3.65
N LEU A 118 -6.03 27.19 -3.79
CA LEU A 118 -6.65 28.32 -4.45
C LEU A 118 -6.46 29.61 -3.65
N GLU A 119 -6.58 29.56 -2.33
CA GLU A 119 -6.31 30.71 -1.45
C GLU A 119 -4.84 31.10 -1.49
N LEU A 120 -3.93 30.11 -1.45
CA LEU A 120 -2.51 30.38 -1.60
C LEU A 120 -2.23 31.10 -2.92
N TYR A 121 -2.78 30.60 -4.04
CA TYR A 121 -2.62 31.20 -5.35
C TYR A 121 -3.20 32.62 -5.43
N ARG A 122 -4.40 32.87 -4.88
CA ARG A 122 -5.02 34.20 -4.84
C ARG A 122 -4.16 35.21 -4.09
N ASN A 123 -3.39 34.78 -3.10
CA ASN A 123 -2.53 35.64 -2.28
C ASN A 123 -1.14 35.87 -2.89
N VAL A 124 -0.74 35.12 -3.92
CA VAL A 124 0.54 35.33 -4.61
C VAL A 124 0.49 36.63 -5.42
N LYS A 125 1.45 37.56 -5.16
CA LYS A 125 1.55 38.83 -5.88
C LYS A 125 1.83 38.67 -7.37
N ASN A 126 2.78 37.80 -7.71
CA ASN A 126 3.08 37.47 -9.08
C ASN A 126 2.43 36.12 -9.41
N LYS A 127 1.39 36.14 -10.22
CA LYS A 127 0.58 34.97 -10.60
C LYS A 127 1.31 33.97 -11.49
N ASN A 128 2.49 34.29 -12.03
CA ASN A 128 3.39 33.28 -12.58
C ASN A 128 4.12 32.60 -11.41
N CYS A 129 3.63 31.46 -10.96
CA CYS A 129 4.20 30.76 -9.82
C CYS A 129 4.18 29.24 -9.99
N ILE A 130 5.05 28.57 -9.27
CA ILE A 130 5.11 27.13 -9.17
C ILE A 130 5.06 26.71 -7.71
N PHE A 131 4.22 25.72 -7.41
CA PHE A 131 4.10 25.20 -6.05
C PHE A 131 5.08 24.06 -5.85
N TYR A 132 5.84 24.09 -4.77
CA TYR A 132 6.87 23.10 -4.48
C TYR A 132 6.86 22.69 -3.01
N PHE A 133 7.49 21.56 -2.72
CA PHE A 133 7.79 21.06 -1.38
C PHE A 133 9.25 20.65 -1.28
N ASN A 134 9.77 20.55 -0.06
CA ASN A 134 11.13 20.11 0.17
C ASN A 134 11.21 18.59 0.29
N THR A 135 12.14 17.99 -0.44
CA THR A 135 12.43 16.54 -0.37
C THR A 135 13.91 16.27 -0.45
N THR A 136 14.42 15.47 0.49
CA THR A 136 15.80 14.99 0.51
C THR A 136 15.96 13.70 -0.28
N ASP A 137 14.87 13.11 -0.81
CA ASP A 137 14.92 11.86 -1.57
C ASP A 137 15.90 12.00 -2.76
N PRO A 138 16.88 11.09 -2.89
CA PRO A 138 17.86 11.15 -3.98
C PRO A 138 17.27 10.79 -5.36
N ASN A 139 16.12 10.11 -5.40
CA ASN A 139 15.52 9.64 -6.66
C ASN A 139 14.69 10.74 -7.33
N PRO A 140 15.04 11.15 -8.56
CA PRO A 140 14.42 12.29 -9.22
C PRO A 140 13.11 11.90 -9.92
N ILE A 141 12.02 11.76 -9.20
CA ILE A 141 10.69 11.39 -9.74
C ILE A 141 9.81 12.59 -10.09
N TYR A 142 10.15 13.79 -9.60
CA TYR A 142 9.41 15.03 -9.81
C TYR A 142 10.09 15.98 -10.80
N SER A 143 9.44 17.09 -11.12
CA SER A 143 10.13 18.28 -11.62
C SER A 143 10.73 19.01 -10.43
N TYR A 144 11.95 19.53 -10.56
CA TYR A 144 12.66 20.24 -9.47
C TYR A 144 12.91 21.69 -9.82
N VAL A 145 12.78 22.57 -8.84
CA VAL A 145 12.96 24.03 -9.02
C VAL A 145 14.11 24.55 -8.17
N LYS A 146 14.99 25.33 -8.77
CA LYS A 146 16.03 26.07 -8.04
C LYS A 146 15.58 27.50 -7.82
N LEU A 147 15.65 27.97 -6.59
CA LEU A 147 15.23 29.31 -6.17
C LEU A 147 16.45 30.15 -5.81
N ASN A 148 16.29 31.47 -5.90
CA ASN A 148 17.19 32.43 -5.25
C ASN A 148 16.63 32.83 -3.87
N ASP A 149 17.36 33.71 -3.16
CA ASP A 149 17.02 34.15 -1.79
C ASP A 149 15.69 34.93 -1.68
N ASN A 150 15.08 35.31 -2.80
CA ASN A 150 13.80 36.02 -2.86
C ASN A 150 12.65 35.12 -3.38
N ASP A 151 12.80 33.78 -3.27
CA ASP A 151 11.85 32.79 -3.75
C ASP A 151 11.53 32.91 -5.26
N VAL A 152 12.42 33.47 -6.05
CA VAL A 152 12.29 33.54 -7.51
C VAL A 152 12.96 32.31 -8.11
N VAL A 153 12.24 31.64 -9.01
CA VAL A 153 12.75 30.46 -9.73
C VAL A 153 13.86 30.90 -10.69
N VAL A 154 15.03 30.30 -10.56
CA VAL A 154 16.20 30.53 -11.42
C VAL A 154 16.46 29.39 -12.40
N ASP A 155 16.03 28.17 -12.07
CA ASP A 155 16.05 27.03 -12.99
C ASP A 155 14.96 26.03 -12.62
N ILE A 156 14.55 25.21 -13.60
CA ILE A 156 13.61 24.11 -13.46
C ILE A 156 14.04 22.93 -14.35
N ALA A 157 13.97 21.73 -13.82
CA ALA A 157 14.30 20.51 -14.57
C ALA A 157 13.29 19.38 -14.31
N GLU A 158 12.87 18.71 -15.38
CA GLU A 158 12.00 17.53 -15.31
C GLU A 158 12.83 16.29 -14.98
N LYS A 159 12.46 15.57 -13.92
CA LYS A 159 13.11 14.32 -13.51
C LYS A 159 14.63 14.39 -13.38
N LEU A 160 15.13 15.53 -12.99
CA LEU A 160 16.54 15.78 -12.69
C LEU A 160 16.62 16.61 -11.41
N LYS A 161 17.24 16.04 -10.37
CA LYS A 161 17.33 16.70 -9.05
C LYS A 161 18.40 17.80 -9.08
N ILE A 162 17.97 19.03 -9.35
CA ILE A 162 18.81 20.25 -9.35
C ILE A 162 18.77 21.01 -8.03
N SER A 163 17.86 20.61 -7.12
CA SER A 163 17.65 21.14 -5.79
C SER A 163 16.81 20.18 -4.97
N ASP A 164 16.52 20.49 -3.71
CA ASP A 164 15.57 19.73 -2.87
C ASP A 164 14.11 20.22 -3.03
N ASN A 165 13.84 21.21 -3.89
CA ASN A 165 12.50 21.75 -4.09
C ASN A 165 11.81 21.02 -5.25
N ALA A 166 10.90 20.09 -4.94
CA ALA A 166 10.14 19.31 -5.91
C ALA A 166 8.76 19.93 -6.16
N ASN A 167 8.30 19.93 -7.41
CA ASN A 167 6.98 20.46 -7.77
C ASN A 167 5.86 19.51 -7.33
N VAL A 168 4.73 20.09 -6.87
CA VAL A 168 3.54 19.35 -6.40
C VAL A 168 2.49 19.10 -7.48
N GLY A 169 2.77 19.41 -8.76
CA GLY A 169 1.78 19.30 -9.85
C GLY A 169 0.81 20.49 -9.94
N ALA A 170 1.21 21.64 -9.40
CA ALA A 170 0.43 22.88 -9.47
C ALA A 170 1.23 24.02 -10.08
N TYR A 171 0.63 24.74 -11.04
CA TYR A 171 1.28 25.76 -11.83
C TYR A 171 0.38 26.98 -12.07
N GLY A 172 0.81 28.17 -11.67
CA GLY A 172 0.08 29.42 -11.85
C GLY A 172 0.60 30.27 -13.01
N PHE A 173 -0.32 30.76 -13.84
CA PHE A 173 -0.04 31.70 -14.92
C PHE A 173 -0.85 32.98 -14.70
N ARG A 174 -0.22 34.15 -14.85
CA ARG A 174 -0.87 35.45 -14.66
C ARG A 174 -2.08 35.70 -15.56
N ASN A 175 -2.14 35.04 -16.72
CA ASN A 175 -3.32 34.99 -17.58
C ASN A 175 -3.20 33.86 -18.62
N GLY A 176 -4.30 33.52 -19.26
CA GLY A 176 -4.37 32.47 -20.29
C GLY A 176 -3.64 32.85 -21.58
N HIS A 177 -3.49 34.13 -21.91
CA HIS A 177 -2.71 34.56 -23.09
C HIS A 177 -1.26 34.13 -22.98
N LEU A 178 -0.64 34.31 -21.80
CA LEU A 178 0.71 33.88 -21.53
C LEU A 178 0.86 32.36 -21.67
N LEU A 179 -0.04 31.60 -21.03
CA LEU A 179 -0.07 30.14 -21.14
C LEU A 179 -0.21 29.71 -22.60
N SER A 180 -1.17 30.28 -23.35
CA SER A 180 -1.45 29.98 -24.76
C SER A 180 -0.24 30.30 -25.64
N TYR A 181 0.41 31.44 -25.42
CA TYR A 181 1.62 31.83 -26.16
C TYR A 181 2.72 30.78 -26.06
N TYR A 182 3.08 30.38 -24.83
CA TYR A 182 4.19 29.46 -24.65
C TYR A 182 3.87 28.04 -25.12
N ILE A 183 2.70 27.48 -24.81
CA ILE A 183 2.35 26.12 -25.24
C ILE A 183 2.23 25.98 -26.77
N ASN A 184 1.82 27.05 -27.49
CA ASN A 184 1.67 27.00 -28.94
C ASN A 184 3.00 27.22 -29.70
N ASN A 185 3.93 27.98 -29.10
CA ASN A 185 5.19 28.34 -29.74
C ASN A 185 6.37 27.44 -29.36
N MET A 186 6.11 26.28 -28.76
CA MET A 186 7.15 25.32 -28.43
C MET A 186 6.69 23.86 -28.55
N LYS A 187 7.66 22.97 -28.71
CA LYS A 187 7.45 21.54 -28.52
C LYS A 187 7.85 21.19 -27.09
N ALA A 188 6.88 21.00 -26.24
CA ALA A 188 7.05 20.56 -24.87
C ALA A 188 6.10 19.40 -24.56
N THR A 189 6.53 18.50 -23.71
CA THR A 189 5.70 17.42 -23.18
C THR A 189 5.16 17.79 -21.80
N TYR A 190 6.00 18.35 -20.95
CA TYR A 190 5.71 18.69 -19.56
C TYR A 190 5.53 20.20 -19.35
N VAL A 191 4.73 20.58 -18.35
CA VAL A 191 4.53 22.00 -18.00
C VAL A 191 5.82 22.63 -17.44
N SER A 192 6.66 21.86 -16.77
CA SER A 192 8.00 22.29 -16.32
C SER A 192 8.88 22.82 -17.46
N GLU A 193 8.77 22.24 -18.66
CA GLU A 193 9.50 22.71 -19.84
C GLU A 193 8.98 24.07 -20.33
N VAL A 194 7.67 24.33 -20.16
CA VAL A 194 7.06 25.64 -20.43
C VAL A 194 7.69 26.69 -19.52
N TYR A 195 7.77 26.44 -18.23
CA TYR A 195 8.40 27.33 -17.27
C TYR A 195 9.89 27.54 -17.55
N LYS A 196 10.61 26.49 -17.93
CA LYS A 196 12.00 26.62 -18.36
C LYS A 196 12.18 27.55 -19.55
N LYS A 197 11.22 27.58 -20.48
CA LYS A 197 11.21 28.52 -21.61
C LYS A 197 10.86 29.93 -21.15
N MET A 198 9.91 30.08 -20.23
CA MET A 198 9.55 31.39 -19.65
C MET A 198 10.74 32.06 -18.97
N LEU A 199 11.55 31.32 -18.22
CA LEU A 199 12.79 31.82 -17.59
C LEU A 199 13.80 32.36 -18.62
N LYS A 200 13.85 31.79 -19.84
CA LYS A 200 14.73 32.25 -20.90
C LYS A 200 14.28 33.55 -21.59
N THR A 201 13.07 33.99 -21.30
CA THR A 201 12.45 35.21 -21.85
C THR A 201 12.17 36.25 -20.75
N ASP A 202 12.95 36.18 -19.66
CA ASP A 202 12.91 37.08 -18.53
C ASP A 202 11.56 37.20 -17.77
N GLU A 203 10.69 36.18 -17.95
CA GLU A 203 9.48 36.08 -17.12
C GLU A 203 9.86 35.71 -15.67
N LYS A 204 9.42 36.53 -14.73
CA LYS A 204 9.60 36.23 -13.31
C LYS A 204 8.59 35.19 -12.85
N ILE A 205 9.08 34.11 -12.27
CA ILE A 205 8.29 33.01 -11.71
C ILE A 205 8.63 32.89 -10.24
N HIS A 206 7.61 32.86 -9.36
CA HIS A 206 7.81 32.66 -7.93
C HIS A 206 7.61 31.20 -7.53
N GLY A 207 8.49 30.70 -6.67
CA GLY A 207 8.27 29.46 -5.94
C GLY A 207 7.37 29.71 -4.74
N VAL A 208 6.37 28.85 -4.56
CA VAL A 208 5.49 28.87 -3.39
C VAL A 208 5.63 27.54 -2.68
N CYS A 209 6.20 27.55 -1.48
CA CYS A 209 6.34 26.35 -0.69
C CYS A 209 4.98 25.92 -0.15
N ILE A 210 4.65 24.65 -0.32
CA ILE A 210 3.48 24.00 0.24
C ILE A 210 3.89 22.76 0.99
N ASP A 211 3.47 22.66 2.22
CA ASP A 211 3.48 21.46 3.04
C ASP A 211 2.06 20.88 3.11
N ASN A 212 1.91 19.66 3.56
CA ASN A 212 0.61 19.02 3.73
C ASN A 212 -0.20 18.89 2.41
N PHE A 213 0.38 18.19 1.46
CA PHE A 213 -0.29 17.71 0.25
C PHE A 213 -0.05 16.20 0.09
N HIS A 214 -0.88 15.55 -0.72
CA HIS A 214 -0.80 14.11 -0.92
C HIS A 214 -0.88 13.78 -2.41
N CYS A 215 0.21 13.22 -2.95
CA CYS A 215 0.21 12.69 -4.30
C CYS A 215 -0.31 11.24 -4.28
N VAL A 216 -1.26 10.92 -5.15
CA VAL A 216 -1.82 9.58 -5.35
C VAL A 216 -1.66 9.13 -6.81
N GLY A 217 -0.60 9.59 -7.47
CA GLY A 217 -0.31 9.39 -8.89
C GLY A 217 0.17 7.99 -9.25
N THR A 218 0.50 7.16 -8.26
CA THR A 218 0.83 5.74 -8.44
C THR A 218 -0.04 4.86 -7.55
N PRO A 219 -0.22 3.56 -7.90
CA PRO A 219 -0.93 2.61 -7.06
C PRO A 219 -0.38 2.52 -5.63
N LEU A 220 0.94 2.61 -5.47
CA LEU A 220 1.59 2.60 -4.16
C LEU A 220 1.20 3.82 -3.32
N GLN A 221 1.32 5.02 -3.89
CA GLN A 221 0.92 6.27 -3.24
C GLN A 221 -0.57 6.26 -2.89
N LEU A 222 -1.43 5.78 -3.81
CA LEU A 222 -2.87 5.64 -3.58
C LEU A 222 -3.15 4.74 -2.38
N LYS A 223 -2.56 3.54 -2.33
CA LYS A 223 -2.76 2.58 -1.24
C LYS A 223 -2.26 3.13 0.09
N SER A 224 -1.10 3.78 0.09
CA SER A 224 -0.54 4.42 1.27
C SER A 224 -1.45 5.53 1.79
N TYR A 225 -1.88 6.44 0.92
CA TYR A 225 -2.84 7.49 1.26
C TYR A 225 -4.12 6.92 1.86
N CYS A 226 -4.75 5.96 1.17
CA CYS A 226 -5.99 5.35 1.63
C CYS A 226 -5.83 4.65 2.98
N ASN A 227 -4.72 3.97 3.22
CA ASN A 227 -4.45 3.35 4.52
C ASN A 227 -4.26 4.38 5.64
N ARG A 228 -3.55 5.46 5.36
CA ARG A 228 -3.26 6.55 6.32
C ARG A 228 -4.52 7.31 6.73
N PHE A 229 -5.40 7.62 5.78
CA PHE A 229 -6.57 8.46 5.98
C PHE A 229 -7.90 7.71 6.11
N ARG A 230 -7.90 6.37 6.12
CA ARG A 230 -9.12 5.57 6.17
C ARG A 230 -10.06 5.90 7.34
N ASN A 231 -9.50 6.26 8.50
CA ASN A 231 -10.28 6.63 9.68
C ASN A 231 -10.94 8.02 9.58
N LYS A 232 -10.56 8.82 8.58
CA LYS A 232 -11.14 10.15 8.27
C LYS A 232 -12.13 10.10 7.10
N SER A 233 -12.42 8.92 6.55
CA SER A 233 -13.38 8.78 5.46
C SER A 233 -14.79 9.13 5.94
N GLU A 234 -15.56 9.78 5.06
CA GLU A 234 -16.99 10.00 5.32
C GLU A 234 -17.72 8.65 5.47
N PRO A 235 -18.64 8.52 6.44
CA PRO A 235 -19.46 7.32 6.56
C PRO A 235 -20.27 7.07 5.28
N LEU A 236 -20.11 5.91 4.68
CA LEU A 236 -20.84 5.48 3.50
C LEU A 236 -21.90 4.42 3.87
N ARG A 237 -22.98 4.34 3.09
CA ARG A 237 -23.95 3.24 3.14
C ARG A 237 -23.55 2.21 2.09
N ILE A 238 -23.23 0.98 2.52
CA ILE A 238 -22.69 -0.06 1.65
C ILE A 238 -23.57 -1.30 1.75
N CYS A 239 -24.13 -1.72 0.62
CA CYS A 239 -25.04 -2.85 0.54
C CYS A 239 -24.32 -4.11 0.04
N PHE A 240 -24.38 -5.17 0.80
CA PHE A 240 -23.86 -6.48 0.44
C PHE A 240 -24.99 -7.46 0.16
N ASP A 241 -24.87 -8.21 -0.92
CA ASP A 241 -25.59 -9.46 -1.07
C ASP A 241 -25.06 -10.52 -0.11
N LEU A 242 -25.83 -11.57 0.14
CA LEU A 242 -25.44 -12.60 1.12
C LEU A 242 -24.86 -13.84 0.44
N ASP A 243 -25.67 -14.53 -0.36
CA ASP A 243 -25.28 -15.82 -0.93
C ASP A 243 -24.35 -15.65 -2.12
N ASN A 244 -23.24 -16.40 -2.15
CA ASN A 244 -22.15 -16.26 -3.11
C ASN A 244 -21.44 -14.89 -3.10
N THR A 245 -21.65 -14.12 -2.03
CA THR A 245 -20.98 -12.83 -1.78
C THR A 245 -20.29 -12.83 -0.42
N LEU A 246 -21.01 -13.08 0.67
CA LEU A 246 -20.46 -13.22 2.03
C LEU A 246 -20.39 -14.69 2.49
N VAL A 247 -21.32 -15.51 1.99
CA VAL A 247 -21.32 -16.96 2.21
C VAL A 247 -21.50 -17.69 0.88
N THR A 248 -21.08 -18.96 0.82
CA THR A 248 -21.28 -19.80 -0.37
C THR A 248 -22.77 -20.07 -0.62
N TYR A 249 -23.11 -20.60 -1.79
CA TYR A 249 -24.36 -21.33 -1.93
C TYR A 249 -24.40 -22.51 -0.95
N PRO A 250 -25.59 -22.97 -0.52
CA PRO A 250 -25.68 -24.10 0.38
C PRO A 250 -25.16 -25.38 -0.25
N ASP A 251 -24.37 -26.16 0.52
CA ASP A 251 -23.83 -27.46 0.06
C ASP A 251 -24.97 -28.48 -0.18
N ILE A 252 -26.08 -28.37 0.56
CA ILE A 252 -27.32 -29.13 0.35
C ILE A 252 -28.38 -28.15 -0.20
N ILE A 253 -28.85 -28.42 -1.41
CA ILE A 253 -29.84 -27.57 -2.09
C ILE A 253 -31.05 -27.28 -1.19
N GLY A 254 -31.29 -26.02 -0.91
CA GLY A 254 -32.40 -25.56 -0.10
C GLY A 254 -32.14 -25.53 1.41
N ASP A 255 -31.04 -26.08 1.90
CA ASP A 255 -30.64 -26.02 3.30
C ASP A 255 -29.57 -24.93 3.54
N TYR A 256 -30.00 -23.74 3.90
CA TYR A 256 -29.12 -22.58 4.16
C TYR A 256 -28.31 -22.71 5.48
N THR A 257 -28.47 -23.78 6.26
CA THR A 257 -27.60 -24.05 7.42
C THR A 257 -26.23 -24.59 6.98
N THR A 258 -26.12 -25.11 5.74
CA THR A 258 -24.92 -25.72 5.17
C THR A 258 -23.99 -24.74 4.44
N VAL A 259 -24.31 -23.44 4.40
CA VAL A 259 -23.47 -22.40 3.81
C VAL A 259 -22.15 -22.24 4.56
N ARG A 260 -21.08 -21.92 3.82
CA ARG A 260 -19.74 -21.66 4.37
C ARG A 260 -19.34 -20.18 4.20
N PRO A 261 -18.46 -19.62 5.03
CA PRO A 261 -18.06 -18.21 4.92
C PRO A 261 -17.14 -17.99 3.72
N ILE A 262 -17.32 -16.86 3.03
CA ILE A 262 -16.35 -16.31 2.07
C ILE A 262 -15.49 -15.31 2.86
N THR A 263 -14.47 -15.83 3.54
CA THR A 263 -13.69 -15.14 4.56
C THR A 263 -13.16 -13.77 4.09
N ARG A 264 -12.59 -13.70 2.88
CA ARG A 264 -12.03 -12.44 2.34
C ARG A 264 -13.07 -11.30 2.30
N ASN A 265 -14.30 -11.60 1.89
CA ASN A 265 -15.35 -10.58 1.75
C ASN A 265 -15.94 -10.22 3.13
N ILE A 266 -16.01 -11.19 4.05
CA ILE A 266 -16.41 -10.93 5.44
C ILE A 266 -15.39 -10.05 6.15
N GLU A 267 -14.09 -10.30 5.99
CA GLU A 267 -13.04 -9.47 6.58
C GLU A 267 -13.06 -8.03 6.00
N PHE A 268 -13.33 -7.89 4.70
CA PHE A 268 -13.55 -6.58 4.10
C PHE A 268 -14.76 -5.85 4.70
N LEU A 269 -15.89 -6.54 4.86
CA LEU A 269 -17.07 -5.98 5.54
C LEU A 269 -16.75 -5.57 6.99
N LYS A 270 -16.02 -6.40 7.74
CA LYS A 270 -15.59 -6.08 9.11
C LYS A 270 -14.70 -4.83 9.15
N LEU A 271 -13.79 -4.68 8.17
CA LEU A 271 -12.99 -3.46 8.01
C LEU A 271 -13.90 -2.24 7.84
N LEU A 272 -14.80 -2.26 6.87
CA LEU A 272 -15.74 -1.16 6.62
C LEU A 272 -16.56 -0.82 7.86
N LYS A 273 -17.06 -1.84 8.56
CA LYS A 273 -17.82 -1.64 9.81
C LYS A 273 -16.97 -1.00 10.91
N SER A 274 -15.70 -1.40 11.04
CA SER A 274 -14.76 -0.81 12.00
C SER A 274 -14.41 0.65 11.69
N LEU A 275 -14.50 1.05 10.43
CA LEU A 275 -14.32 2.43 9.96
C LEU A 275 -15.59 3.30 10.12
N GLY A 276 -16.67 2.75 10.68
CA GLY A 276 -17.90 3.50 10.92
C GLY A 276 -18.86 3.56 9.74
N HIS A 277 -18.65 2.76 8.68
CA HIS A 277 -19.58 2.71 7.56
C HIS A 277 -20.87 1.97 7.95
N TYR A 278 -21.97 2.33 7.28
CA TYR A 278 -23.30 1.75 7.47
C TYR A 278 -23.47 0.54 6.55
N ILE A 279 -23.65 -0.65 7.13
CA ILE A 279 -23.68 -1.92 6.40
C ILE A 279 -25.11 -2.42 6.24
N ILE A 280 -25.49 -2.65 5.00
CA ILE A 280 -26.79 -3.20 4.62
C ILE A 280 -26.57 -4.61 4.08
N ILE A 281 -27.34 -5.58 4.54
CA ILE A 281 -27.41 -6.92 3.95
C ILE A 281 -28.73 -7.03 3.18
N TYR A 282 -28.66 -7.39 1.90
CA TYR A 282 -29.84 -7.52 1.04
C TYR A 282 -29.85 -8.86 0.31
N THR A 283 -30.77 -9.75 0.66
CA THR A 283 -30.77 -11.16 0.21
C THR A 283 -32.00 -11.52 -0.61
N ALA A 284 -31.76 -12.38 -1.65
CA ALA A 284 -32.80 -12.97 -2.49
C ALA A 284 -33.23 -14.39 -2.04
N ARG A 285 -32.83 -14.82 -0.81
CA ARG A 285 -33.16 -16.15 -0.29
C ARG A 285 -34.66 -16.42 -0.41
N ARG A 286 -35.02 -17.58 -0.96
CA ARG A 286 -36.42 -18.03 -1.12
C ARG A 286 -37.36 -17.12 -1.92
N MET A 287 -36.87 -16.07 -2.55
CA MET A 287 -37.69 -15.17 -3.38
C MET A 287 -38.42 -15.91 -4.51
N LYS A 288 -37.72 -16.83 -5.20
CA LYS A 288 -38.32 -17.68 -6.23
C LYS A 288 -39.35 -18.65 -5.65
N THR A 289 -39.01 -19.31 -4.52
CA THR A 289 -39.84 -20.32 -3.85
C THR A 289 -41.19 -19.73 -3.40
N HIS A 290 -41.17 -18.58 -2.76
CA HIS A 290 -42.35 -17.92 -2.22
C HIS A 290 -42.92 -16.83 -3.13
N LYS A 291 -42.51 -16.79 -4.41
CA LYS A 291 -43.02 -15.83 -5.40
C LYS A 291 -43.02 -14.38 -4.91
N GLY A 292 -42.00 -13.98 -4.19
CA GLY A 292 -41.84 -12.63 -3.66
C GLY A 292 -42.60 -12.32 -2.36
N ASN A 293 -43.29 -13.26 -1.76
CA ASN A 293 -43.99 -13.06 -0.49
C ASN A 293 -42.98 -13.00 0.67
N VAL A 294 -42.60 -11.77 1.08
CA VAL A 294 -41.60 -11.52 2.11
C VAL A 294 -41.98 -12.13 3.46
N GLY A 295 -43.27 -12.13 3.82
CA GLY A 295 -43.75 -12.75 5.07
C GLY A 295 -43.48 -14.27 5.11
N ALA A 296 -43.77 -14.99 4.02
CA ALA A 296 -43.49 -16.40 3.89
C ALA A 296 -41.96 -16.67 3.87
N ILE A 297 -41.16 -15.80 3.24
CA ILE A 297 -39.71 -15.89 3.24
C ILE A 297 -39.14 -15.75 4.66
N LEU A 298 -39.61 -14.78 5.42
CA LEU A 298 -39.17 -14.59 6.80
C LEU A 298 -39.53 -15.78 7.71
N ALA A 299 -40.73 -16.34 7.53
CA ALA A 299 -41.15 -17.52 8.25
C ALA A 299 -40.28 -18.78 7.93
N ASP A 300 -39.84 -18.92 6.68
CA ASP A 300 -39.02 -20.06 6.20
C ASP A 300 -37.54 -19.90 6.61
N VAL A 301 -36.89 -18.80 6.20
CA VAL A 301 -35.43 -18.66 6.30
C VAL A 301 -34.94 -17.47 7.15
N GLY A 302 -35.82 -16.69 7.73
CA GLY A 302 -35.45 -15.50 8.51
C GLY A 302 -34.52 -15.83 9.66
N GLN A 303 -34.91 -16.78 10.51
CA GLN A 303 -34.09 -17.18 11.66
C GLN A 303 -32.80 -17.87 11.26
N ILE A 304 -32.81 -18.68 10.21
CA ILE A 304 -31.62 -19.35 9.68
C ILE A 304 -30.62 -18.29 9.17
N THR A 305 -31.10 -17.26 8.51
CA THR A 305 -30.26 -16.16 7.98
C THR A 305 -29.61 -15.40 9.14
N ILE A 306 -30.39 -15.02 10.17
CA ILE A 306 -29.87 -14.34 11.36
C ILE A 306 -28.81 -15.20 12.07
N ASN A 307 -29.06 -16.50 12.22
CA ASN A 307 -28.12 -17.44 12.83
C ASN A 307 -26.82 -17.55 12.00
N THR A 308 -26.91 -17.52 10.67
CA THR A 308 -25.75 -17.54 9.76
C THR A 308 -24.90 -16.28 9.97
N LEU A 309 -25.52 -15.08 9.96
CA LEU A 309 -24.82 -13.82 10.17
C LEU A 309 -24.14 -13.78 11.53
N LYS A 310 -24.81 -14.25 12.57
CA LYS A 310 -24.27 -14.35 13.94
C LYS A 310 -23.11 -15.36 14.02
N LYS A 311 -23.25 -16.55 13.42
CA LYS A 311 -22.22 -17.61 13.41
C LYS A 311 -20.90 -17.13 12.80
N TYR A 312 -20.95 -16.31 11.74
CA TYR A 312 -19.77 -15.80 11.03
C TYR A 312 -19.39 -14.38 11.44
N GLU A 313 -19.99 -13.87 12.55
CA GLU A 313 -19.71 -12.54 13.11
C GLU A 313 -19.86 -11.39 12.10
N ILE A 314 -20.83 -11.51 11.19
CA ILE A 314 -21.15 -10.49 10.20
C ILE A 314 -22.00 -9.42 10.89
N LYS A 315 -21.41 -8.26 11.19
CA LYS A 315 -22.09 -7.12 11.80
C LYS A 315 -22.71 -6.25 10.71
N TYR A 316 -23.98 -5.90 10.87
CA TYR A 316 -24.75 -5.08 9.93
C TYR A 316 -25.65 -4.09 10.69
N ASP A 317 -26.14 -3.08 9.99
CA ASP A 317 -27.10 -2.10 10.49
C ASP A 317 -28.52 -2.40 10.00
N GLU A 318 -28.66 -2.86 8.75
CA GLU A 318 -29.93 -3.25 8.16
C GLU A 318 -29.84 -4.65 7.55
N LEU A 319 -30.92 -5.42 7.67
CA LEU A 319 -31.10 -6.69 6.98
C LEU A 319 -32.40 -6.67 6.21
N HIS A 320 -32.29 -6.74 4.88
CA HIS A 320 -33.45 -6.75 4.00
C HIS A 320 -33.60 -8.10 3.29
N PHE A 321 -34.81 -8.64 3.40
CA PHE A 321 -35.29 -9.70 2.54
C PHE A 321 -36.08 -9.06 1.37
N GLY A 322 -36.24 -9.79 0.28
CA GLY A 322 -37.02 -9.29 -0.83
C GLY A 322 -36.18 -8.71 -1.98
N LYS A 323 -34.86 -8.96 -1.98
CA LYS A 323 -34.05 -8.68 -3.17
C LYS A 323 -34.64 -9.45 -4.35
N PRO A 324 -35.01 -8.81 -5.47
CA PRO A 324 -35.60 -9.50 -6.61
C PRO A 324 -34.78 -10.70 -7.05
N HIS A 325 -35.41 -11.82 -7.33
CA HIS A 325 -34.73 -12.94 -7.96
C HIS A 325 -34.50 -12.59 -9.44
N ALA A 326 -33.25 -12.37 -9.84
CA ALA A 326 -32.84 -12.05 -11.19
C ALA A 326 -31.67 -12.90 -11.66
N ASN A 327 -31.50 -13.05 -12.96
CA ASN A 327 -30.33 -13.71 -13.55
C ASN A 327 -29.11 -12.78 -13.56
N TYR A 328 -29.34 -11.46 -13.71
CA TYR A 328 -28.32 -10.40 -13.72
C TYR A 328 -28.82 -9.19 -12.96
N TYR A 329 -27.88 -8.52 -12.28
CA TYR A 329 -28.05 -7.18 -11.74
C TYR A 329 -27.14 -6.25 -12.54
N ILE A 330 -27.70 -5.26 -13.23
CA ILE A 330 -26.98 -4.24 -13.99
C ILE A 330 -27.16 -2.94 -13.24
N ASP A 331 -26.08 -2.40 -12.67
CA ASP A 331 -26.12 -1.27 -11.77
C ASP A 331 -24.79 -0.51 -11.88
N ASP A 332 -24.83 0.82 -11.83
CA ASP A 332 -23.66 1.70 -11.95
C ASP A 332 -22.81 1.74 -10.67
N LEU A 333 -23.37 1.37 -9.52
CA LEU A 333 -22.70 1.31 -8.22
C LEU A 333 -22.25 -0.11 -7.83
N ALA A 334 -22.57 -1.11 -8.65
CA ALA A 334 -22.28 -2.50 -8.32
C ALA A 334 -20.80 -2.84 -8.47
N VAL A 335 -20.27 -3.50 -7.45
CA VAL A 335 -18.92 -4.07 -7.44
C VAL A 335 -19.01 -5.58 -7.48
N ASN A 336 -18.23 -6.22 -8.35
CA ASN A 336 -18.18 -7.67 -8.45
C ASN A 336 -17.43 -8.26 -7.22
N PRO A 337 -18.06 -9.17 -6.41
CA PRO A 337 -17.43 -9.72 -5.20
C PRO A 337 -16.24 -10.65 -5.47
N TYR A 338 -16.00 -11.04 -6.73
CA TYR A 338 -14.88 -11.92 -7.11
C TYR A 338 -13.60 -11.16 -7.46
N VAL A 339 -13.68 -9.83 -7.66
CA VAL A 339 -12.49 -8.98 -7.83
C VAL A 339 -12.05 -8.41 -6.48
N SER A 340 -10.92 -7.72 -6.47
CA SER A 340 -10.45 -7.05 -5.26
C SER A 340 -11.42 -5.94 -4.83
N LEU A 341 -12.13 -6.16 -3.74
CA LEU A 341 -13.03 -5.15 -3.15
C LEU A 341 -12.24 -3.94 -2.63
N TYR A 342 -11.01 -4.14 -2.19
CA TYR A 342 -10.12 -3.06 -1.72
C TYR A 342 -9.84 -2.06 -2.84
N GLU A 343 -9.43 -2.54 -4.02
CA GLU A 343 -9.13 -1.70 -5.19
C GLU A 343 -10.38 -1.08 -5.79
N SER A 344 -11.48 -1.84 -5.80
CA SER A 344 -12.76 -1.37 -6.35
C SER A 344 -13.43 -0.29 -5.50
N THR A 345 -13.02 -0.10 -4.24
CA THR A 345 -13.63 0.87 -3.32
C THR A 345 -12.63 1.86 -2.73
N GLY A 346 -11.33 1.59 -2.84
CA GLY A 346 -10.26 2.43 -2.27
C GLY A 346 -10.12 2.31 -0.76
N PHE A 347 -10.66 1.27 -0.11
CA PHE A 347 -10.43 0.98 1.30
C PHE A 347 -9.41 -0.14 1.45
N TYR A 348 -8.18 0.19 1.77
CA TYR A 348 -7.10 -0.79 1.91
C TYR A 348 -6.84 -1.12 3.38
N ASN A 349 -6.52 -2.37 3.65
CA ASN A 349 -5.97 -2.82 4.92
C ASN A 349 -4.52 -3.24 4.71
N THR A 350 -3.60 -2.29 4.81
CA THR A 350 -2.16 -2.54 4.68
C THR A 350 -1.50 -2.85 6.02
N ILE A 351 -2.26 -2.76 7.12
CA ILE A 351 -1.79 -3.10 8.46
C ILE A 351 -1.93 -4.61 8.63
N THR A 352 -0.82 -5.30 8.68
CA THR A 352 -0.74 -6.67 9.19
C THR A 352 -1.21 -6.69 10.65
N LYS A 353 -2.00 -7.71 11.03
CA LYS A 353 -2.42 -7.92 12.42
C LYS A 353 -1.19 -7.77 13.32
N SER A 354 -1.15 -6.76 14.18
CA SER A 354 -0.08 -6.62 15.15
C SER A 354 -0.09 -7.86 16.02
N ARG A 355 1.10 -8.43 16.26
CA ARG A 355 1.23 -9.49 17.26
C ARG A 355 0.78 -8.89 18.60
N THR A 356 0.04 -9.63 19.38
CA THR A 356 -0.62 -9.25 20.65
C THR A 356 0.32 -8.71 21.76
N PHE A 357 1.59 -8.47 21.46
CA PHE A 357 2.61 -8.07 22.42
C PHE A 357 2.97 -6.58 22.40
N ASN A 358 2.47 -5.80 21.44
CA ASN A 358 2.79 -4.39 21.29
C ASN A 358 1.51 -3.57 21.17
N ASP A 359 1.43 -2.48 21.94
CA ASP A 359 0.40 -1.47 21.76
C ASP A 359 0.88 -0.45 20.73
N LEU A 360 0.10 -0.30 19.65
CA LEU A 360 0.39 0.62 18.56
C LEU A 360 -0.70 1.70 18.49
N SER A 361 -0.28 2.95 18.48
CA SER A 361 -1.15 4.07 18.14
C SER A 361 -0.61 4.80 16.91
N PHE A 362 -1.51 5.21 16.03
CA PHE A 362 -1.19 5.85 14.76
C PHE A 362 -1.79 7.24 14.70
N THR A 363 -0.97 8.21 14.35
CA THR A 363 -1.40 9.51 13.84
C THR A 363 -1.02 9.61 12.36
N GLU A 364 -1.34 10.72 11.70
CA GLU A 364 -1.00 10.90 10.29
C GLU A 364 0.50 10.77 10.03
N ASN A 365 1.33 11.38 10.88
CA ASN A 365 2.76 11.48 10.65
C ASN A 365 3.58 10.60 11.59
N GLN A 366 2.99 10.02 12.63
CA GLN A 366 3.72 9.31 13.67
C GLN A 366 3.08 7.99 14.04
N VAL A 367 3.93 7.02 14.36
CA VAL A 367 3.56 5.77 15.02
C VAL A 367 4.18 5.78 16.41
N THR A 368 3.36 5.54 17.42
CA THR A 368 3.83 5.32 18.80
C THR A 368 3.64 3.84 19.13
N LYS A 369 4.74 3.19 19.48
CA LYS A 369 4.82 1.77 19.81
C LYS A 369 5.28 1.59 21.24
N THR A 370 4.47 0.95 22.09
CA THR A 370 4.89 0.49 23.41
C THR A 370 5.29 -0.97 23.32
N THR A 371 6.53 -1.30 23.67
CA THR A 371 7.10 -2.64 23.52
C THR A 371 7.94 -3.04 24.72
N ASN A 372 7.86 -4.30 25.12
CA ASN A 372 8.74 -4.89 26.12
C ASN A 372 9.99 -5.54 25.48
N ASN A 373 10.18 -5.37 24.16
CA ASN A 373 11.33 -5.89 23.44
C ASN A 373 12.54 -4.94 23.57
N THR A 374 13.36 -5.15 24.61
CA THR A 374 14.58 -4.35 24.84
C THR A 374 15.56 -4.40 23.66
N GLY A 375 15.58 -5.49 22.91
CA GLY A 375 16.41 -5.64 21.72
C GLY A 375 16.04 -4.66 20.62
N GLU A 376 14.75 -4.46 20.36
CA GLU A 376 14.28 -3.49 19.36
C GLU A 376 14.67 -2.05 19.76
N ILE A 377 14.51 -1.72 21.05
CA ILE A 377 14.94 -0.44 21.60
C ILE A 377 16.45 -0.25 21.42
N HIS A 378 17.21 -1.30 21.73
CA HIS A 378 18.67 -1.30 21.53
C HIS A 378 19.04 -1.06 20.05
N TRP A 379 18.34 -1.71 19.13
CA TRP A 379 18.59 -1.55 17.69
C TRP A 379 18.35 -0.09 17.24
N TYR A 380 17.22 0.53 17.61
CA TYR A 380 16.93 1.93 17.27
C TYR A 380 17.95 2.92 17.88
N ASN A 381 18.49 2.63 19.06
CA ASN A 381 19.55 3.45 19.68
C ASN A 381 20.92 3.32 18.99
N ASN A 382 21.13 2.24 18.24
CA ASN A 382 22.44 1.89 17.67
C ASN A 382 22.39 1.79 16.12
N ILE A 383 21.44 2.42 15.46
CA ILE A 383 21.42 2.47 13.99
C ILE A 383 22.66 3.21 13.49
N PRO A 384 23.52 2.58 12.68
CA PRO A 384 24.68 3.22 12.09
C PRO A 384 24.25 4.37 11.16
N GLU A 385 24.98 5.50 11.23
CA GLU A 385 24.62 6.75 10.53
C GLU A 385 24.43 6.58 9.02
N ASN A 386 25.29 5.76 8.40
CA ASN A 386 25.31 5.54 6.95
C ASN A 386 24.16 4.66 6.41
N ILE A 387 23.28 4.14 7.27
CA ILE A 387 22.11 3.34 6.90
C ILE A 387 20.81 3.84 7.52
N LYS A 388 20.83 4.99 8.16
CA LYS A 388 19.63 5.57 8.82
C LYS A 388 18.45 5.75 7.87
N ASP A 389 18.72 6.03 6.61
CA ASP A 389 17.72 6.17 5.55
C ASP A 389 16.90 4.90 5.30
N LEU A 390 17.41 3.74 5.73
CA LEU A 390 16.70 2.45 5.62
C LEU A 390 15.70 2.19 6.77
N PHE A 391 15.61 3.10 7.74
CA PHE A 391 14.74 2.96 8.92
C PHE A 391 13.81 4.16 9.06
N PRO A 392 12.70 4.03 9.82
CA PRO A 392 11.89 5.19 10.16
C PRO A 392 12.70 6.20 10.99
N GLU A 393 12.44 7.48 10.80
CA GLU A 393 12.97 8.52 11.68
C GLU A 393 12.40 8.34 13.09
N VAL A 394 13.26 8.30 14.09
CA VAL A 394 12.86 8.16 15.50
C VAL A 394 12.79 9.55 16.14
N TYR A 395 11.59 9.95 16.50
CA TYR A 395 11.36 11.27 17.13
C TYR A 395 11.58 11.25 18.64
N SER A 396 11.23 10.13 19.29
CA SER A 396 11.45 9.97 20.71
C SER A 396 11.56 8.50 21.09
N LEU A 397 12.46 8.21 22.03
CA LEU A 397 12.61 6.88 22.61
C LEU A 397 12.72 7.06 24.11
N LYS A 398 11.66 6.72 24.85
CA LYS A 398 11.57 6.88 26.31
C LYS A 398 11.00 5.61 26.92
N ASP A 399 11.69 5.09 27.90
CA ASP A 399 11.33 3.85 28.58
C ASP A 399 11.08 2.72 27.56
N ASN A 400 9.86 2.20 27.52
CA ASN A 400 9.43 1.16 26.59
C ASN A 400 8.62 1.70 25.40
N THR A 401 8.66 3.02 25.16
CA THR A 401 7.85 3.68 24.11
C THR A 401 8.73 4.30 23.04
N ILE A 402 8.49 3.93 21.80
CA ILE A 402 9.15 4.44 20.60
C ILE A 402 8.14 5.27 19.81
N THR A 403 8.43 6.55 19.60
CA THR A 403 7.67 7.40 18.67
C THR A 403 8.51 7.65 17.43
N MET A 404 8.01 7.26 16.27
CA MET A 404 8.74 7.29 15.01
C MET A 404 7.84 7.71 13.84
N GLU A 405 8.47 7.94 12.70
CA GLU A 405 7.84 8.23 11.42
C GLU A 405 6.73 7.21 11.09
N ASN A 406 5.55 7.68 10.71
CA ASN A 406 4.57 6.86 10.02
C ASN A 406 4.94 6.79 8.54
N ILE A 407 5.65 5.72 8.16
CA ILE A 407 6.23 5.56 6.82
C ILE A 407 5.13 5.59 5.76
N ASP A 408 5.31 6.45 4.76
CA ASP A 408 4.44 6.52 3.60
C ASP A 408 4.77 5.41 2.61
N GLY A 409 4.13 4.26 2.78
CA GLY A 409 4.44 3.07 2.01
C GLY A 409 3.48 1.89 2.27
N VAL A 410 3.83 0.76 1.66
CA VAL A 410 3.05 -0.49 1.74
C VAL A 410 3.99 -1.64 2.08
N SER A 411 3.60 -2.52 3.00
CA SER A 411 4.43 -3.66 3.37
C SER A 411 4.63 -4.64 2.21
N TYR A 412 5.79 -5.26 2.14
CA TYR A 412 6.06 -6.34 1.18
C TYR A 412 5.08 -7.51 1.35
N SER A 413 4.65 -7.78 2.58
CA SER A 413 3.61 -8.76 2.87
C SER A 413 2.31 -8.45 2.13
N HIS A 414 1.84 -7.18 2.18
CA HIS A 414 0.65 -6.76 1.45
C HIS A 414 0.84 -6.88 -0.07
N LEU A 415 2.00 -6.49 -0.59
CA LEU A 415 2.32 -6.62 -2.02
C LEU A 415 2.38 -8.10 -2.44
N LEU A 416 2.91 -8.98 -1.59
CA LEU A 416 2.97 -10.41 -1.86
C LEU A 416 1.57 -11.04 -1.91
N ILE A 417 0.75 -10.83 -0.88
CA ILE A 417 -0.59 -11.44 -0.79
C ILE A 417 -1.58 -10.87 -1.81
N SER A 418 -1.34 -9.68 -2.32
CA SER A 418 -2.09 -9.05 -3.42
C SER A 418 -1.49 -9.33 -4.80
N GLU A 419 -0.47 -10.19 -4.90
CA GLU A 419 0.22 -10.60 -6.13
C GLU A 419 0.87 -9.42 -6.90
N GLN A 420 1.28 -8.37 -6.18
CA GLN A 420 1.88 -7.15 -6.74
C GLN A 420 3.38 -7.02 -6.48
N LEU A 421 3.96 -7.90 -5.66
CA LEU A 421 5.40 -7.95 -5.45
C LEU A 421 6.08 -8.47 -6.72
N LYS A 422 7.08 -7.75 -7.22
CA LYS A 422 7.78 -8.08 -8.47
C LYS A 422 9.17 -8.64 -8.20
N ILE A 423 9.74 -9.31 -9.18
CA ILE A 423 11.13 -9.80 -9.14
C ILE A 423 12.11 -8.68 -8.78
N ASN A 424 11.95 -7.50 -9.38
CA ASN A 424 12.80 -6.34 -9.06
C ASN A 424 12.69 -5.89 -7.59
N ASP A 425 11.57 -6.12 -6.93
CA ASP A 425 11.43 -5.80 -5.51
C ASP A 425 12.32 -6.71 -4.64
N ILE A 426 12.52 -7.97 -5.04
CA ILE A 426 13.47 -8.87 -4.38
C ILE A 426 14.90 -8.31 -4.51
N ASP A 427 15.26 -7.77 -5.67
CA ASP A 427 16.58 -7.14 -5.87
C ASP A 427 16.75 -5.89 -5.00
N VAL A 428 15.72 -5.04 -4.95
CA VAL A 428 15.74 -3.84 -4.08
C VAL A 428 15.91 -4.23 -2.62
N LEU A 429 15.18 -5.25 -2.17
CA LEU A 429 15.29 -5.78 -0.82
C LEU A 429 16.71 -6.27 -0.52
N MET A 430 17.23 -7.17 -1.36
CA MET A 430 18.54 -7.79 -1.13
C MET A 430 19.68 -6.77 -1.19
N ASN A 431 19.61 -5.81 -2.12
CA ASN A 431 20.61 -4.74 -2.21
C ASN A 431 20.63 -3.86 -0.95
N ASN A 432 19.47 -3.52 -0.39
CA ASN A 432 19.41 -2.72 0.84
C ASN A 432 19.79 -3.55 2.08
N LEU A 433 19.41 -4.82 2.15
CA LEU A 433 19.83 -5.71 3.22
C LEU A 433 21.36 -5.92 3.23
N ASN A 434 21.97 -6.01 2.06
CA ASN A 434 23.43 -6.11 1.93
C ASN A 434 24.15 -4.85 2.45
N LYS A 435 23.52 -3.66 2.39
CA LYS A 435 24.12 -2.46 3.03
C LYS A 435 24.24 -2.62 4.55
N LEU A 436 23.27 -3.30 5.20
CA LEU A 436 23.38 -3.67 6.62
C LEU A 436 24.50 -4.68 6.83
N HIS A 437 24.46 -5.76 6.07
CA HIS A 437 25.38 -6.87 6.20
C HIS A 437 26.84 -6.47 5.95
N ASP A 438 27.09 -5.45 5.13
CA ASP A 438 28.44 -4.99 4.74
C ASP A 438 29.12 -4.07 5.77
N LEU A 439 28.39 -3.68 6.83
CA LEU A 439 28.96 -2.84 7.87
C LEU A 439 30.13 -3.54 8.57
N LYS A 440 31.29 -2.83 8.63
CA LYS A 440 32.50 -3.34 9.25
C LYS A 440 32.55 -2.92 10.72
N GLU A 441 31.92 -3.68 11.57
CA GLU A 441 32.00 -3.49 13.01
C GLU A 441 32.72 -4.67 13.69
N LYS A 442 33.38 -4.44 14.83
CA LYS A 442 34.00 -5.51 15.59
C LYS A 442 32.96 -6.37 16.29
N PHE A 443 32.98 -7.64 15.98
CA PHE A 443 32.05 -8.64 16.49
C PHE A 443 32.64 -9.41 17.67
N ILE A 444 31.86 -9.67 18.74
CA ILE A 444 32.35 -10.34 19.98
C ILE A 444 31.38 -11.44 20.46
N GLN A 445 30.54 -12.02 19.60
CA GLN A 445 29.45 -12.87 20.05
C GLN A 445 29.31 -14.19 19.27
N ASN A 446 28.75 -15.23 19.93
CA ASN A 446 28.40 -16.47 19.25
C ASN A 446 27.14 -16.27 18.38
N ILE A 447 27.30 -16.21 17.05
CA ILE A 447 26.21 -16.03 16.10
C ILE A 447 25.26 -17.23 16.02
N TYR A 448 25.66 -18.38 16.56
CA TYR A 448 24.90 -19.63 16.41
C TYR A 448 23.90 -19.90 17.55
N SER A 449 23.86 -19.09 18.60
CA SER A 449 22.96 -19.30 19.75
C SER A 449 21.46 -19.26 19.42
N VAL A 450 21.11 -18.72 18.26
CA VAL A 450 19.72 -18.62 17.74
C VAL A 450 19.20 -19.90 17.08
N TYR A 451 20.03 -20.93 16.92
CA TYR A 451 19.68 -22.14 16.19
C TYR A 451 19.39 -23.34 17.09
N SER A 452 20.35 -24.29 17.21
CA SER A 452 20.09 -25.54 17.93
C SER A 452 19.74 -25.33 19.40
N ARG A 453 20.36 -24.36 20.08
CA ARG A 453 20.07 -24.04 21.47
C ARG A 453 18.65 -23.51 21.64
N LYS A 454 18.27 -22.50 20.85
CA LYS A 454 16.92 -21.91 20.88
C LYS A 454 15.84 -22.93 20.55
N LEU A 455 16.09 -23.77 19.53
CA LEU A 455 15.14 -24.82 19.15
C LEU A 455 14.98 -25.84 20.29
N THR A 456 16.08 -26.22 20.95
CA THR A 456 16.06 -27.14 22.11
C THR A 456 15.29 -26.53 23.29
N GLU A 457 15.52 -25.27 23.63
CA GLU A 457 14.78 -24.57 24.68
C GLU A 457 13.27 -24.55 24.37
N ARG A 458 12.88 -24.25 23.12
CA ARG A 458 11.47 -24.30 22.70
C ARG A 458 10.87 -25.71 22.81
N PHE A 459 11.61 -26.73 22.36
CA PHE A 459 11.17 -28.12 22.44
C PHE A 459 10.95 -28.56 23.88
N ILE A 460 11.86 -28.22 24.80
CA ILE A 460 11.74 -28.57 26.22
C ILE A 460 10.55 -27.83 26.86
N ASN A 461 10.45 -26.53 26.66
CA ASN A 461 9.42 -25.69 27.30
C ASN A 461 8.00 -25.98 26.82
N TYR A 462 7.85 -26.51 25.60
CA TYR A 462 6.52 -26.81 24.99
C TYR A 462 6.41 -28.28 24.55
N ASN A 463 7.04 -29.19 25.28
CA ASN A 463 7.16 -30.62 24.91
C ASN A 463 5.80 -31.27 24.64
N ASP A 464 4.77 -30.96 25.41
CA ASP A 464 3.43 -31.52 25.23
C ASP A 464 2.79 -31.11 23.90
N LEU A 465 3.01 -29.87 23.46
CA LEU A 465 2.55 -29.41 22.14
C LEU A 465 3.26 -30.19 21.02
N TYR A 466 4.59 -30.35 21.10
CA TYR A 466 5.36 -31.09 20.10
C TYR A 466 4.99 -32.59 20.05
N LYS A 467 4.66 -33.18 21.21
CA LYS A 467 4.14 -34.55 21.28
C LYS A 467 2.74 -34.67 20.63
N THR A 468 1.82 -33.77 20.99
CA THR A 468 0.46 -33.76 20.45
C THR A 468 0.43 -33.61 18.92
N LEU A 469 1.41 -32.89 18.36
CA LEU A 469 1.55 -32.67 16.92
C LEU A 469 2.44 -33.70 16.21
N ASP A 470 2.95 -34.72 16.95
CA ASP A 470 3.86 -35.76 16.45
C ASP A 470 5.13 -35.19 15.75
N LEU A 471 5.80 -34.25 16.39
CA LEU A 471 6.93 -33.52 15.82
C LEU A 471 8.31 -33.87 16.42
N GLN A 472 8.41 -34.91 17.27
CA GLN A 472 9.65 -35.27 17.95
C GLN A 472 10.73 -35.72 16.96
N GLU A 473 10.39 -36.60 16.01
CA GLU A 473 11.33 -37.06 14.99
C GLU A 473 11.84 -35.89 14.13
N LEU A 474 10.91 -35.02 13.74
CA LEU A 474 11.20 -33.82 12.96
C LEU A 474 12.16 -32.89 13.71
N TYR A 475 11.89 -32.67 15.00
CA TYR A 475 12.80 -31.90 15.88
C TYR A 475 14.20 -32.51 15.91
N HIS A 476 14.35 -33.81 16.14
CA HIS A 476 15.65 -34.46 16.21
C HIS A 476 16.42 -34.34 14.90
N LYS A 477 15.74 -34.52 13.75
CA LYS A 477 16.35 -34.39 12.42
C LYS A 477 16.85 -32.97 12.17
N ILE A 478 16.01 -31.95 12.42
CA ILE A 478 16.39 -30.54 12.24
C ILE A 478 17.53 -30.16 13.20
N ASN A 479 17.39 -30.50 14.48
CA ASN A 479 18.37 -30.13 15.50
C ASN A 479 19.75 -30.75 15.23
N SER A 480 19.81 -31.98 14.74
CA SER A 480 21.05 -32.63 14.32
C SER A 480 21.74 -31.88 13.17
N LYS A 481 20.97 -31.46 12.15
CA LYS A 481 21.49 -30.70 11.00
C LYS A 481 21.93 -29.29 11.43
N LEU A 482 21.22 -28.61 12.35
CA LEU A 482 21.62 -27.33 12.91
C LEU A 482 22.97 -27.43 13.66
N LYS A 483 23.14 -28.47 14.49
CA LYS A 483 24.42 -28.73 15.16
C LYS A 483 25.57 -28.94 14.18
N SER A 484 25.32 -29.61 13.05
CA SER A 484 26.29 -29.75 11.97
C SER A 484 26.65 -28.42 11.33
N TYR A 485 25.66 -27.57 11.04
CA TYR A 485 25.86 -26.22 10.53
C TYR A 485 26.73 -25.36 11.46
N GLU A 486 26.40 -25.37 12.76
CA GLU A 486 27.15 -24.65 13.80
C GLU A 486 28.58 -25.16 13.92
N LYS A 487 28.78 -26.50 14.02
CA LYS A 487 30.10 -27.14 14.14
C LYS A 487 31.00 -26.81 12.93
N SER A 488 30.40 -26.78 11.74
CA SER A 488 31.13 -26.47 10.50
C SER A 488 31.38 -24.99 10.29
N LYS A 489 30.93 -24.12 11.20
CA LYS A 489 31.09 -22.65 11.16
C LYS A 489 30.68 -22.06 9.79
N LYS A 490 29.56 -22.52 9.24
CA LYS A 490 29.08 -22.09 7.93
C LYS A 490 28.50 -20.68 7.93
N GLY A 491 28.02 -20.18 9.06
CA GLY A 491 27.46 -18.83 9.21
C GLY A 491 28.44 -17.71 8.88
N LEU A 492 27.93 -16.57 8.56
CA LEU A 492 28.69 -15.36 8.25
C LEU A 492 28.24 -14.21 9.15
N GLU A 493 29.21 -13.69 9.91
CA GLU A 493 28.98 -12.58 10.85
C GLU A 493 28.70 -11.26 10.13
N GLY A 494 27.72 -10.50 10.65
CA GLY A 494 27.42 -9.15 10.17
C GLY A 494 26.38 -8.45 11.04
N VAL A 495 26.09 -7.19 10.72
CA VAL A 495 24.91 -6.50 11.23
C VAL A 495 23.69 -7.12 10.57
N ILE A 496 22.70 -7.52 11.36
CA ILE A 496 21.49 -8.17 10.86
C ILE A 496 20.22 -7.43 11.29
N HIS A 497 19.21 -7.47 10.49
CA HIS A 497 17.86 -7.08 10.89
C HIS A 497 17.31 -8.04 11.96
N GLY A 498 17.54 -9.33 11.78
CA GLY A 498 17.14 -10.40 12.67
C GLY A 498 15.68 -10.86 12.55
N ASP A 499 14.82 -10.14 11.82
CA ASP A 499 13.45 -10.56 11.48
C ASP A 499 12.92 -9.91 10.18
N PRO A 500 13.64 -9.95 9.02
CA PRO A 500 13.19 -9.30 7.79
C PRO A 500 12.15 -10.14 7.04
N VAL A 501 11.11 -10.60 7.74
CA VAL A 501 9.90 -11.13 7.08
C VAL A 501 9.17 -10.00 6.37
N PHE A 502 8.41 -10.30 5.36
CA PHE A 502 7.81 -9.27 4.50
C PHE A 502 6.82 -8.33 5.21
N THR A 503 6.31 -8.71 6.38
CA THR A 503 5.56 -7.80 7.25
C THR A 503 6.40 -6.64 7.79
N ASN A 504 7.71 -6.82 7.92
CA ASN A 504 8.65 -5.89 8.53
C ASN A 504 9.45 -5.07 7.51
N ILE A 505 9.02 -5.09 6.24
CA ILE A 505 9.63 -4.37 5.14
C ILE A 505 8.56 -3.51 4.48
N ILE A 506 8.75 -2.20 4.45
CA ILE A 506 7.82 -1.24 3.85
C ILE A 506 8.43 -0.69 2.57
N LYS A 507 7.75 -0.88 1.45
CA LYS A 507 8.08 -0.25 0.17
C LYS A 507 7.52 1.16 0.15
N THR A 508 8.40 2.13 -0.04
CA THR A 508 8.07 3.52 -0.32
C THR A 508 8.09 3.77 -1.83
N GLU A 509 7.75 4.96 -2.28
CA GLU A 509 7.78 5.30 -3.71
C GLU A 509 9.19 5.15 -4.32
N THR A 510 10.23 5.36 -3.55
CA THR A 510 11.60 5.48 -4.04
C THR A 510 12.55 4.44 -3.47
N SER A 511 12.21 3.79 -2.34
CA SER A 511 13.10 2.91 -1.60
C SER A 511 12.31 1.86 -0.80
N ILE A 512 12.97 1.32 0.21
CA ILE A 512 12.33 0.50 1.26
C ILE A 512 12.75 1.00 2.62
N LYS A 513 11.94 0.70 3.64
CA LYS A 513 12.27 0.91 5.05
C LYS A 513 12.09 -0.38 5.84
N PHE A 514 12.99 -0.64 6.77
CA PHE A 514 12.95 -1.77 7.70
C PHE A 514 12.35 -1.35 9.04
N ILE A 515 11.52 -2.20 9.64
CA ILE A 515 10.90 -2.01 10.95
C ILE A 515 10.97 -3.30 11.76
N ASP A 516 10.75 -3.23 13.06
CA ASP A 516 10.65 -4.40 13.95
C ASP A 516 11.92 -5.27 13.97
N MET A 517 13.09 -4.63 14.03
CA MET A 517 14.37 -5.32 14.16
C MET A 517 14.47 -6.11 15.47
N ARG A 518 15.13 -7.25 15.42
CA ARG A 518 15.19 -8.15 16.57
C ARG A 518 16.06 -7.61 17.72
N GLY A 519 17.25 -7.10 17.43
CA GLY A 519 18.19 -6.43 18.36
C GLY A 519 18.65 -7.24 19.56
N LYS A 520 18.41 -8.56 19.61
CA LYS A 520 18.80 -9.43 20.73
C LYS A 520 19.12 -10.84 20.30
N ILE A 521 20.34 -11.28 20.65
CA ILE A 521 20.82 -12.67 20.58
C ILE A 521 21.55 -12.94 21.90
N ASP A 522 20.93 -13.65 22.85
CA ASP A 522 21.37 -13.81 24.25
C ASP A 522 21.44 -12.50 25.02
N ARG A 523 22.14 -11.52 24.51
CA ARG A 523 22.19 -10.12 24.96
C ARG A 523 21.78 -9.17 23.85
N GLU A 524 21.59 -7.92 24.18
CA GLU A 524 21.30 -6.86 23.22
C GLU A 524 22.46 -6.70 22.23
N THR A 525 22.15 -6.71 20.94
CA THR A 525 23.11 -6.64 19.84
C THR A 525 22.42 -6.42 18.51
N ILE A 526 23.08 -5.70 17.61
CA ILE A 526 22.66 -5.57 16.20
C ILE A 526 23.31 -6.61 15.28
N HIS A 527 24.19 -7.47 15.83
CA HIS A 527 24.99 -8.43 15.09
C HIS A 527 24.43 -9.85 15.14
N GLY A 528 24.74 -10.65 14.12
CA GLY A 528 24.37 -12.06 14.06
C GLY A 528 24.88 -12.77 12.82
N ASP A 529 24.26 -13.90 12.50
CA ASP A 529 24.49 -14.62 11.25
C ASP A 529 23.63 -14.01 10.14
N ILE A 530 24.22 -13.48 9.08
CA ILE A 530 23.48 -12.88 7.97
C ILE A 530 22.55 -13.89 7.28
N TYR A 531 22.87 -15.19 7.34
CA TYR A 531 22.00 -16.22 6.76
C TYR A 531 20.72 -16.44 7.56
N TYR A 532 20.64 -15.93 8.79
CA TYR A 532 19.39 -15.84 9.53
C TYR A 532 18.39 -14.90 8.82
N ASP A 533 18.86 -13.76 8.32
CA ASP A 533 18.03 -12.82 7.55
C ASP A 533 17.58 -13.45 6.22
N TYR A 534 18.46 -14.17 5.51
CA TYR A 534 18.09 -14.92 4.31
C TYR A 534 17.00 -15.96 4.60
N ALA A 535 17.10 -16.67 5.74
CA ALA A 535 16.10 -17.66 6.14
C ALA A 535 14.75 -17.02 6.46
N LYS A 536 14.73 -15.79 6.98
CA LYS A 536 13.51 -15.02 7.24
C LYS A 536 12.84 -14.54 5.95
N ILE A 537 13.60 -14.08 4.97
CA ILE A 537 13.08 -13.75 3.63
C ILE A 537 12.53 -15.01 2.96
N TYR A 538 13.28 -16.12 3.02
CA TYR A 538 12.85 -17.38 2.44
C TYR A 538 11.58 -17.93 3.10
N GLN A 539 11.39 -17.68 4.41
CA GLN A 539 10.15 -17.97 5.13
C GLN A 539 8.94 -17.26 4.48
N SER A 540 9.04 -16.00 4.12
CA SER A 540 7.98 -15.27 3.40
C SER A 540 7.76 -15.84 1.99
N LEU A 541 8.83 -16.18 1.26
CA LEU A 541 8.77 -16.79 -0.08
C LEU A 541 8.23 -18.23 -0.10
N LEU A 542 8.04 -18.85 1.06
CA LEU A 542 7.38 -20.15 1.23
C LEU A 542 5.89 -20.02 1.59
N GLY A 543 5.36 -18.79 1.62
CA GLY A 543 3.93 -18.55 1.84
C GLY A 543 3.54 -18.23 3.28
N TYR A 544 4.50 -17.91 4.16
CA TYR A 544 4.22 -17.52 5.55
C TYR A 544 3.17 -16.40 5.63
N ASP A 545 3.32 -15.36 4.81
CA ASP A 545 2.44 -14.19 4.81
C ASP A 545 0.99 -14.52 4.38
N PHE A 546 0.82 -15.42 3.44
CA PHE A 546 -0.50 -15.93 3.03
C PHE A 546 -1.18 -16.70 4.17
N ILE A 547 -0.44 -17.59 4.82
CA ILE A 547 -0.95 -18.37 5.96
C ILE A 547 -1.30 -17.45 7.13
N LEU A 548 -0.45 -16.48 7.43
CA LEU A 548 -0.65 -15.52 8.51
C LEU A 548 -1.96 -14.74 8.34
N ASN A 549 -2.28 -14.36 7.11
CA ASN A 549 -3.45 -13.54 6.78
C ASN A 549 -4.69 -14.36 6.34
N ASP A 550 -4.65 -15.70 6.45
CA ASP A 550 -5.74 -16.61 6.03
C ASP A 550 -6.14 -16.47 4.55
N ILE A 551 -5.16 -16.17 3.69
CA ILE A 551 -5.33 -16.01 2.25
C ILE A 551 -4.90 -17.29 1.54
N GLN A 552 -5.61 -17.65 0.48
CA GLN A 552 -5.24 -18.78 -0.36
C GLN A 552 -3.93 -18.49 -1.09
N ILE A 553 -3.00 -19.44 -1.05
CA ILE A 553 -1.68 -19.30 -1.70
C ILE A 553 -1.84 -19.47 -3.21
N ASN A 554 -1.36 -18.50 -3.98
CA ASN A 554 -1.07 -18.69 -5.40
C ASN A 554 0.33 -19.29 -5.55
N TYR A 555 0.39 -20.61 -5.68
CA TYR A 555 1.66 -21.34 -5.71
C TYR A 555 2.53 -21.02 -6.93
N GLU A 556 1.94 -20.76 -8.10
CA GLU A 556 2.70 -20.42 -9.32
C GLU A 556 3.39 -19.06 -9.20
N TYR A 557 2.66 -18.06 -8.69
CA TYR A 557 3.22 -16.74 -8.44
C TYR A 557 4.34 -16.80 -7.40
N LEU A 558 4.09 -17.45 -6.27
CA LEU A 558 5.06 -17.58 -5.19
C LEU A 558 6.30 -18.35 -5.61
N LYS A 559 6.12 -19.40 -6.41
CA LYS A 559 7.20 -20.20 -7.01
C LYS A 559 8.11 -19.34 -7.87
N THR A 560 7.56 -18.48 -8.73
CA THR A 560 8.33 -17.57 -9.59
C THR A 560 9.27 -16.68 -8.79
N LEU A 561 8.79 -16.05 -7.71
CA LEU A 561 9.61 -15.19 -6.85
C LEU A 561 10.67 -15.99 -6.09
N ARG A 562 10.30 -17.17 -5.58
CA ARG A 562 11.20 -18.07 -4.84
C ARG A 562 12.31 -18.62 -5.72
N GLU A 563 12.00 -19.14 -6.89
CA GLU A 563 13.01 -19.65 -7.84
C GLU A 563 13.98 -18.56 -8.28
N TYR A 564 13.49 -17.33 -8.52
CA TYR A 564 14.37 -16.21 -8.80
C TYR A 564 15.34 -15.93 -7.65
N PHE A 565 14.84 -15.90 -6.41
CA PHE A 565 15.68 -15.70 -5.22
C PHE A 565 16.72 -16.83 -5.09
N GLU A 566 16.32 -18.09 -5.27
CA GLU A 566 17.19 -19.26 -5.19
C GLU A 566 18.31 -19.20 -6.26
N ILE A 567 17.96 -18.91 -7.51
CA ILE A 567 18.93 -18.87 -8.61
C ILE A 567 19.93 -17.70 -8.43
N LYS A 568 19.43 -16.54 -8.03
CA LYS A 568 20.27 -15.34 -8.00
C LYS A 568 21.12 -15.21 -6.74
N TYR A 569 20.58 -15.58 -5.58
CA TYR A 569 21.17 -15.28 -4.29
C TYR A 569 21.74 -16.52 -3.54
N LEU A 570 21.51 -17.72 -4.06
CA LEU A 570 21.99 -18.96 -3.46
C LEU A 570 22.91 -19.72 -4.43
N GLY A 571 23.77 -20.59 -3.89
CA GLY A 571 24.59 -21.53 -4.65
C GLY A 571 25.78 -20.91 -5.40
N THR A 572 25.53 -20.02 -6.33
CA THR A 572 26.57 -19.38 -7.16
C THR A 572 26.92 -17.96 -6.74
N TYR A 573 26.00 -17.29 -6.06
CA TYR A 573 26.20 -15.93 -5.56
C TYR A 573 27.17 -15.96 -4.36
N LYS A 574 28.35 -15.35 -4.56
CA LYS A 574 29.33 -15.20 -3.49
C LYS A 574 29.11 -13.90 -2.75
N TYR A 575 28.72 -13.99 -1.50
CA TYR A 575 28.71 -12.86 -0.61
C TYR A 575 29.91 -12.94 0.34
N ARG A 576 30.80 -11.96 0.32
CA ARG A 576 32.07 -11.93 1.07
C ARG A 576 32.86 -13.25 0.96
N GLU A 577 32.99 -13.79 -0.26
CA GLU A 577 33.68 -15.05 -0.56
C GLU A 577 33.08 -16.33 0.03
N LYS A 578 31.94 -16.23 0.72
CA LYS A 578 31.16 -17.39 1.19
C LYS A 578 29.91 -17.60 0.31
N ILE A 579 29.50 -18.84 0.23
CA ILE A 579 28.31 -19.27 -0.52
C ILE A 579 27.34 -19.88 0.49
N ILE A 580 26.08 -19.43 0.50
CA ILE A 580 25.03 -20.18 1.18
C ILE A 580 24.43 -21.21 0.22
N PHE A 581 24.38 -22.45 0.65
CA PHE A 581 23.75 -23.53 -0.09
C PHE A 581 22.26 -23.64 0.29
N ILE A 582 21.45 -24.00 -0.70
CA ILE A 582 19.99 -24.12 -0.53
C ILE A 582 19.62 -25.08 0.60
N ASP A 583 20.37 -26.18 0.78
CA ASP A 583 20.09 -27.16 1.84
C ASP A 583 20.33 -26.58 3.24
N ASP A 584 21.36 -25.77 3.42
CA ASP A 584 21.61 -25.07 4.69
C ASP A 584 20.48 -24.06 4.96
N LEU A 585 20.09 -23.26 3.95
CA LEU A 585 19.01 -22.29 4.10
C LEU A 585 17.66 -22.97 4.42
N LYS A 586 17.36 -24.09 3.77
CA LYS A 586 16.15 -24.89 4.06
C LYS A 586 16.11 -25.35 5.51
N ILE A 587 17.24 -25.83 6.05
CA ILE A 587 17.32 -26.25 7.46
C ILE A 587 17.16 -25.07 8.43
N LEU A 588 17.82 -23.94 8.16
CA LEU A 588 17.63 -22.73 8.96
C LEU A 588 16.16 -22.30 8.95
N THR A 589 15.52 -22.26 7.78
CA THR A 589 14.12 -21.87 7.63
C THR A 589 13.17 -22.87 8.30
N ALA A 590 13.41 -24.18 8.16
CA ALA A 590 12.62 -25.21 8.84
C ALA A 590 12.69 -25.04 10.37
N SER A 591 13.87 -24.71 10.91
CA SER A 591 14.05 -24.45 12.34
C SER A 591 13.26 -23.22 12.82
N LEU A 592 13.16 -22.18 11.97
CA LEU A 592 12.33 -21.00 12.26
C LEU A 592 10.85 -21.37 12.36
N TYR A 593 10.33 -22.10 11.38
CA TYR A 593 8.95 -22.58 11.39
C TYR A 593 8.66 -23.48 12.60
N LEU A 594 9.53 -24.44 12.90
CA LEU A 594 9.35 -25.33 14.04
C LEU A 594 9.41 -24.58 15.38
N SER A 595 10.33 -23.65 15.54
CA SER A 595 10.51 -22.88 16.79
C SER A 595 9.41 -21.86 17.07
N PHE A 596 8.66 -21.40 16.07
CA PHE A 596 7.60 -20.43 16.31
C PHE A 596 6.21 -21.05 16.55
N LEU A 597 5.98 -22.33 16.26
CA LEU A 597 4.67 -22.97 16.49
C LEU A 597 4.07 -22.68 17.88
N PRO A 598 4.83 -22.75 18.99
CA PRO A 598 4.28 -22.43 20.31
C PRO A 598 3.82 -20.96 20.44
N LEU A 599 4.43 -20.04 19.69
CA LEU A 599 4.07 -18.62 19.71
C LEU A 599 2.76 -18.33 18.94
N HIS A 600 2.28 -19.28 18.15
CA HIS A 600 1.03 -19.22 17.38
C HIS A 600 -0.05 -20.15 17.93
N GLU A 601 0.05 -20.56 19.20
CA GLU A 601 -0.90 -21.48 19.84
C GLU A 601 -2.34 -20.95 19.86
N TYR A 602 -2.52 -19.64 19.76
CA TYR A 602 -3.82 -18.98 19.63
C TYR A 602 -4.53 -19.28 18.28
N ASP A 603 -3.82 -19.82 17.28
CA ASP A 603 -4.38 -20.13 15.95
C ASP A 603 -3.91 -21.51 15.43
N LYS A 604 -4.33 -22.56 16.15
CA LYS A 604 -3.95 -23.96 15.85
C LYS A 604 -4.36 -24.43 14.46
N ASN A 605 -5.35 -23.77 13.84
CA ASN A 605 -5.82 -24.12 12.49
C ASN A 605 -4.72 -23.94 11.41
N LYS A 606 -3.71 -23.11 11.69
CA LYS A 606 -2.58 -22.87 10.79
C LYS A 606 -1.44 -23.87 10.92
N PHE A 607 -1.42 -24.66 12.00
CA PHE A 607 -0.31 -25.57 12.29
C PHE A 607 -0.07 -26.59 11.19
N SER A 608 -1.13 -27.18 10.66
CA SER A 608 -1.01 -28.16 9.56
C SER A 608 -0.31 -27.58 8.33
N LYS A 609 -0.61 -26.33 7.97
CA LYS A 609 0.00 -25.64 6.84
C LYS A 609 1.50 -25.39 7.09
N TYR A 610 1.87 -24.91 8.27
CA TYR A 610 3.28 -24.71 8.65
C TYR A 610 4.06 -26.01 8.72
N ILE A 611 3.46 -27.08 9.29
CA ILE A 611 4.10 -28.40 9.39
C ILE A 611 4.34 -29.00 8.00
N ASN A 612 3.42 -28.82 7.05
CA ASN A 612 3.62 -29.26 5.67
C ASN A 612 4.83 -28.55 5.04
N ILE A 613 4.97 -27.24 5.19
CA ILE A 613 6.16 -26.51 4.73
C ILE A 613 7.44 -27.08 5.36
N ILE A 614 7.45 -27.34 6.68
CA ILE A 614 8.62 -27.93 7.35
C ILE A 614 8.98 -29.28 6.73
N LYS A 615 7.98 -30.13 6.47
CA LYS A 615 8.20 -31.46 5.86
C LYS A 615 8.76 -31.39 4.44
N GLU A 616 8.36 -30.38 3.66
CA GLU A 616 8.88 -30.15 2.31
C GLU A 616 10.33 -29.64 2.29
N LEU A 617 10.78 -28.99 3.39
CA LEU A 617 12.14 -28.43 3.51
C LEU A 617 13.20 -29.45 3.97
N ILE A 618 12.80 -30.62 4.48
CA ILE A 618 13.69 -31.57 5.16
C ILE A 618 13.79 -32.88 4.38
#